data_b835eefe7a4aa2ef2c9fbe7760019f12
#
_entry.id   b835eefe7a4aa2ef2c9fbe7760019f12
#
_cell.length_a   1.000
_cell.length_b   1.000
_cell.length_c   1.000
_cell.angle_alpha   90.00
_cell.angle_beta   90.00
_cell.angle_gamma   90.00
#
_symmetry.space_group_name_H-M   'P 1'
#
loop_
_entity.id
_entity.type
_entity.pdbx_description
1 polymer ?
#
loop_
_entity_poly.entity_id
_entity_poly.type
_entity_poly.pdbx_seq_one_letter_code
_entity_poly.pdbx_strand_id
1 'polypeptide(L)'
;MFEAELKGNNEIMLTGRFDASQVEKAKMVFDSVANSCEVDFTDLEYISSAGLSVLLVTQKRLSKSGKSLKLTNMNKHIRDVFRYAGFDTVFEIA
;
A
#
# COMPACT_ATOMS: atom_id res chain seq x y z
N MET A 1 1.17 8.14 -14.67
CA MET A 1 -0.20 8.11 -14.12
C MET A 1 -0.25 7.15 -12.94
N PHE A 2 -1.11 7.42 -11.97
CA PHE A 2 -1.27 6.56 -10.80
C PHE A 2 -2.73 6.11 -10.68
N GLU A 3 -2.94 4.83 -10.37
CA GLU A 3 -4.27 4.31 -10.03
C GLU A 3 -4.18 3.40 -8.82
N ALA A 4 -5.20 3.47 -7.96
CA ALA A 4 -5.44 2.52 -6.90
C ALA A 4 -6.85 1.98 -7.11
N GLU A 5 -6.94 0.69 -7.42
CA GLU A 5 -8.21 0.07 -7.78
C GLU A 5 -8.55 -1.04 -6.82
N LEU A 6 -9.72 -0.95 -6.21
CA LEU A 6 -10.22 -2.00 -5.32
C LEU A 6 -10.84 -3.10 -6.19
N LYS A 7 -10.28 -4.31 -6.10
CA LYS A 7 -10.76 -5.47 -6.83
C LYS A 7 -11.42 -6.44 -5.86
N GLY A 8 -12.69 -6.72 -6.09
CA GLY A 8 -13.45 -7.52 -5.15
C GLY A 8 -13.53 -6.81 -3.81
N ASN A 9 -13.46 -7.56 -2.72
CA ASN A 9 -13.56 -7.00 -1.38
C ASN A 9 -12.24 -6.89 -0.64
N ASN A 10 -11.20 -7.57 -1.13
CA ASN A 10 -9.99 -7.79 -0.35
C ASN A 10 -8.70 -7.54 -1.09
N GLU A 11 -8.74 -6.89 -2.24
CA GLU A 11 -7.53 -6.64 -3.01
C GLU A 11 -7.53 -5.23 -3.58
N ILE A 12 -6.37 -4.55 -3.46
CA ILE A 12 -6.14 -3.26 -4.10
C ILE A 12 -4.97 -3.43 -5.06
N MET A 13 -5.16 -3.03 -6.31
CA MET A 13 -4.07 -3.00 -7.27
C MET A 13 -3.57 -1.58 -7.43
N LEU A 14 -2.27 -1.39 -7.30
CA LEU A 14 -1.62 -0.09 -7.50
C LEU A 14 -0.90 -0.09 -8.85
N THR A 15 -1.02 1.00 -9.60
CA THR A 15 -0.32 1.16 -10.87
C THR A 15 0.30 2.55 -10.98
N GLY A 16 1.42 2.65 -11.67
CA GLY A 16 2.05 3.92 -11.99
C GLY A 16 2.96 4.46 -10.89
N ARG A 17 2.90 5.75 -10.64
CA ARG A 17 3.78 6.44 -9.71
C ARG A 17 3.00 6.98 -8.52
N PHE A 18 3.24 6.41 -7.36
CA PHE A 18 2.57 6.83 -6.13
C PHE A 18 3.41 7.91 -5.44
N ASP A 19 3.33 9.11 -5.96
CA ASP A 19 4.02 10.26 -5.39
C ASP A 19 3.08 11.10 -4.53
N ALA A 20 3.62 12.21 -3.98
CA ALA A 20 2.86 13.03 -3.04
C ALA A 20 1.59 13.62 -3.65
N SER A 21 1.57 13.86 -4.96
CA SER A 21 0.39 14.44 -5.63
C SER A 21 -0.77 13.45 -5.72
N GLN A 22 -0.55 12.17 -5.46
CA GLN A 22 -1.56 11.13 -5.58
C GLN A 22 -2.15 10.70 -4.24
N VAL A 23 -1.72 11.31 -3.14
CA VAL A 23 -2.12 10.89 -1.79
C VAL A 23 -3.64 10.94 -1.61
N GLU A 24 -4.30 12.02 -2.02
CA GLU A 24 -5.74 12.14 -1.83
C GLU A 24 -6.51 11.07 -2.60
N LYS A 25 -6.06 10.78 -3.83
CA LYS A 25 -6.66 9.75 -4.66
C LYS A 25 -6.52 8.38 -4.00
N ALA A 26 -5.34 8.08 -3.49
CA ALA A 26 -5.08 6.80 -2.82
C ALA A 26 -5.89 6.68 -1.53
N LYS A 27 -5.99 7.75 -0.75
CA LYS A 27 -6.73 7.72 0.50
C LYS A 27 -8.20 7.39 0.30
N MET A 28 -8.80 7.86 -0.79
CA MET A 28 -10.20 7.54 -1.08
C MET A 28 -10.41 6.03 -1.13
N VAL A 29 -9.45 5.29 -1.68
CA VAL A 29 -9.55 3.84 -1.78
C VAL A 29 -9.18 3.17 -0.45
N PHE A 30 -8.03 3.56 0.14
CA PHE A 30 -7.55 2.91 1.37
C PHE A 30 -8.44 3.18 2.57
N ASP A 31 -9.06 4.36 2.66
CA ASP A 31 -9.95 4.68 3.77
C ASP A 31 -11.24 3.82 3.74
N SER A 32 -11.59 3.27 2.58
CA SER A 32 -12.76 2.40 2.47
C SER A 32 -12.49 0.97 2.93
N VAL A 33 -11.22 0.60 3.16
CA VAL A 33 -10.86 -0.76 3.55
C VAL A 33 -11.15 -0.96 5.03
N ALA A 34 -11.94 -1.98 5.36
CA ALA A 34 -12.32 -2.29 6.74
C ALA A 34 -11.84 -3.67 7.19
N ASN A 35 -11.30 -4.48 6.29
CA ASN A 35 -10.85 -5.84 6.57
C ASN A 35 -9.43 -6.02 6.09
N SER A 36 -8.83 -7.17 6.43
CA SER A 36 -7.52 -7.53 5.88
C SER A 36 -7.59 -7.52 4.36
N CYS A 37 -6.53 -7.00 3.74
CA CYS A 37 -6.54 -6.71 2.31
C CYS A 37 -5.15 -6.98 1.73
N GLU A 38 -5.12 -7.50 0.52
CA GLU A 38 -3.86 -7.61 -0.24
C GLU A 38 -3.69 -6.37 -1.09
N VAL A 39 -2.48 -5.85 -1.14
CA VAL A 39 -2.12 -4.73 -2.01
C VAL A 39 -1.11 -5.24 -3.03
N ASP A 40 -1.49 -5.23 -4.29
CA ASP A 40 -0.70 -5.77 -5.38
C ASP A 40 0.15 -4.67 -6.00
N PHE A 41 1.46 -4.87 -5.98
CA PHE A 41 2.45 -3.91 -6.46
C PHE A 41 2.99 -4.24 -7.85
N THR A 42 2.40 -5.22 -8.55
CA THR A 42 2.95 -5.70 -9.83
C THR A 42 3.23 -4.55 -10.80
N ASP A 43 2.32 -3.60 -10.92
CA ASP A 43 2.41 -2.52 -11.89
C ASP A 43 2.78 -1.18 -11.27
N LEU A 44 3.22 -1.16 -10.02
CA LEU A 44 3.66 0.07 -9.39
C LEU A 44 5.12 0.33 -9.72
N GLU A 45 5.40 1.52 -10.26
CA GLU A 45 6.73 1.89 -10.72
C GLU A 45 7.53 2.64 -9.66
N TYR A 46 6.84 3.34 -8.76
CA TYR A 46 7.49 4.23 -7.80
C TYR A 46 6.58 4.48 -6.61
N ILE A 47 7.17 4.62 -5.42
CA ILE A 47 6.43 5.04 -4.24
C ILE A 47 7.28 6.05 -3.45
N SER A 48 6.65 7.18 -3.09
CA SER A 48 7.28 8.22 -2.29
C SER A 48 7.05 7.96 -0.79
N SER A 49 7.73 8.72 0.06
CA SER A 49 7.49 8.64 1.50
C SER A 49 6.05 9.02 1.86
N ALA A 50 5.43 9.93 1.09
CA ALA A 50 4.01 10.25 1.29
C ALA A 50 3.12 9.05 0.97
N GLY A 51 3.44 8.28 -0.08
CA GLY A 51 2.73 7.05 -0.40
C GLY A 51 2.91 5.99 0.67
N LEU A 52 4.14 5.83 1.17
CA LEU A 52 4.40 4.92 2.29
C LEU A 52 3.56 5.29 3.49
N SER A 53 3.38 6.58 3.78
CA SER A 53 2.59 7.03 4.91
C SER A 53 1.12 6.64 4.80
N VAL A 54 0.54 6.67 3.59
CA VAL A 54 -0.84 6.24 3.38
C VAL A 54 -0.98 4.76 3.76
N LEU A 55 -0.05 3.93 3.31
CA LEU A 55 -0.07 2.51 3.65
C LEU A 55 0.10 2.28 5.16
N LEU A 56 1.01 3.04 5.78
CA LEU A 56 1.28 2.91 7.21
C LEU A 56 0.06 3.28 8.04
N VAL A 57 -0.60 4.39 7.72
CA VAL A 57 -1.80 4.81 8.44
C VAL A 57 -2.90 3.76 8.31
N THR A 58 -3.09 3.22 7.12
CA THR A 58 -4.07 2.16 6.89
C THR A 58 -3.73 0.92 7.71
N GLN A 59 -2.46 0.50 7.72
CA GLN A 59 -2.03 -0.67 8.49
C GLN A 59 -2.28 -0.47 9.99
N LYS A 60 -1.95 0.70 10.51
CA LYS A 60 -2.19 0.99 11.93
C LYS A 60 -3.66 0.93 12.28
N ARG A 61 -4.51 1.49 11.41
CA ARG A 61 -5.96 1.48 11.64
C ARG A 61 -6.50 0.05 11.63
N LEU A 62 -6.09 -0.76 10.67
CA LEU A 62 -6.54 -2.14 10.55
C LEU A 62 -6.06 -2.99 11.73
N SER A 63 -4.82 -2.75 12.20
CA SER A 63 -4.25 -3.57 13.27
C SER A 63 -5.02 -3.41 14.58
N LYS A 64 -5.70 -2.29 14.78
CA LYS A 64 -6.53 -2.10 15.98
C LYS A 64 -7.70 -3.07 16.04
N SER A 65 -8.10 -3.63 14.90
CA SER A 65 -9.17 -4.62 14.81
C SER A 65 -8.62 -6.02 14.50
N GLY A 66 -7.32 -6.23 14.68
CA GLY A 66 -6.69 -7.52 14.41
C GLY A 66 -6.55 -7.84 12.93
N LYS A 67 -6.60 -6.83 12.07
CA LYS A 67 -6.52 -7.00 10.63
C LYS A 67 -5.22 -6.40 10.09
N SER A 68 -4.89 -6.69 8.84
CA SER A 68 -3.63 -6.22 8.28
C SER A 68 -3.68 -6.11 6.77
N LEU A 69 -2.72 -5.34 6.23
CA LEU A 69 -2.42 -5.33 4.81
C LEU A 69 -1.34 -6.36 4.53
N LYS A 70 -1.49 -7.07 3.42
CA LYS A 70 -0.46 -7.96 2.89
C LYS A 70 0.00 -7.38 1.56
N LEU A 71 1.29 -7.07 1.46
CA LEU A 71 1.85 -6.45 0.27
C LEU A 71 2.44 -7.53 -0.63
N THR A 72 2.04 -7.54 -1.90
CA THR A 72 2.43 -8.62 -2.81
C THR A 72 3.09 -8.07 -4.06
N ASN A 73 3.92 -8.89 -4.68
CA ASN A 73 4.52 -8.63 -6.00
C ASN A 73 5.34 -7.34 -6.07
N MET A 74 6.03 -6.99 -4.99
CA MET A 74 6.93 -5.83 -4.99
C MET A 74 8.18 -6.17 -5.79
N ASN A 75 8.58 -5.26 -6.69
CA ASN A 75 9.87 -5.41 -7.35
C ASN A 75 10.98 -5.07 -6.36
N LYS A 76 12.22 -5.39 -6.74
CA LYS A 76 13.37 -5.21 -5.84
C LYS A 76 13.54 -3.76 -5.40
N HIS A 77 13.36 -2.82 -6.32
CA HIS A 77 13.53 -1.40 -6.03
C HIS A 77 12.56 -0.92 -4.95
N ILE A 78 11.28 -1.27 -5.10
CA ILE A 78 10.26 -0.88 -4.12
C ILE A 78 10.47 -1.62 -2.81
N ARG A 79 10.83 -2.89 -2.86
CA ARG A 79 11.15 -3.66 -1.65
C ARG A 79 12.30 -3.01 -0.87
N ASP A 80 13.32 -2.52 -1.58
CA ASP A 80 14.43 -1.84 -0.93
C ASP A 80 13.98 -0.54 -0.25
N VAL A 81 13.05 0.21 -0.86
CA VAL A 81 12.51 1.42 -0.26
C VAL A 81 11.85 1.09 1.08
N PHE A 82 11.04 0.03 1.15
CA PHE A 82 10.40 -0.39 2.39
C PHE A 82 11.45 -0.79 3.43
N ARG A 83 12.48 -1.52 3.02
CA ARG A 83 13.53 -1.96 3.92
C ARG A 83 14.32 -0.79 4.48
N TYR A 84 14.72 0.15 3.63
CA TYR A 84 15.47 1.33 4.09
C TYR A 84 14.64 2.22 5.01
N ALA A 85 13.33 2.27 4.82
CA ALA A 85 12.45 3.02 5.70
C ALA A 85 12.15 2.28 7.01
N GLY A 86 12.59 1.03 7.14
CA GLY A 86 12.31 0.22 8.32
C GLY A 86 10.88 -0.34 8.34
N PHE A 87 10.19 -0.35 7.21
CA PHE A 87 8.79 -0.77 7.14
C PHE A 87 8.61 -2.23 6.78
N ASP A 88 9.69 -2.94 6.45
CA ASP A 88 9.60 -4.35 6.09
C ASP A 88 9.18 -5.24 7.26
N THR A 89 9.29 -4.73 8.50
CA THR A 89 8.83 -5.45 9.70
C THR A 89 7.43 -5.01 10.12
N VAL A 90 6.89 -3.94 9.52
CA VAL A 90 5.58 -3.41 9.87
C VAL A 90 4.48 -4.08 9.06
N PHE A 91 4.79 -4.42 7.82
CA PHE A 91 3.83 -5.03 6.89
C PHE A 91 4.16 -6.51 6.67
N GLU A 92 3.14 -7.29 6.36
CA GLU A 92 3.33 -8.63 5.83
C GLU A 92 3.68 -8.49 4.35
N ILE A 93 4.88 -8.91 3.96
CA ILE A 93 5.36 -8.80 2.58
C ILE A 93 5.57 -10.22 2.03
N ALA A 94 4.86 -10.54 0.97
CA ALA A 94 4.95 -11.86 0.33
C ALA A 94 5.86 -11.80 -0.90
#